data_e2c8958c174804435c3ab7fe11e81b1b
#
_entry.id   e2c8958c174804435c3ab7fe11e81b1b
#
_cell.length_a   1.000
_cell.length_b   1.000
_cell.length_c   1.000
_cell.angle_alpha   90.00
_cell.angle_beta   90.00
_cell.angle_gamma   90.00
#
_symmetry.space_group_name_H-M   'P 1'
#
loop_
_entity.id
_entity.type
_entity.pdbx_description
1 polymer ?
#
loop_
_entity_poly.entity_id
_entity_poly.type
_entity_poly.pdbx_seq_one_letter_code
_entity_poly.pdbx_strand_id
1 'polypeptide(L)'
;AVIPSAPQVPANCSIGPYVIVEAGAQIGAESEIHAHAIIGRWARIGARCLLHAHVQVLDDCIVGEDCVLHPNVVIGSDGFGFAPQADDTYRKIPQTGNVILGRGCEIGAGTTIDRATLGSTRIEEGVKLDNLIQVAHNVAIGKHTVIAAQCGIAGSTSIGERCMIGGQVGIAGHLKIADGVKIAAQSGISASITKEDAIWQGTPAAPIKDFQKQQLAVRKLTRSEWLRRIESLELQLNALKDQA
;
A
#
# COMPACT_ATOMS: atom_id res chain seq x y z
N ALA A 1 10.32 -30.45 -2.23
CA ALA A 1 11.03 -29.20 -2.49
C ALA A 1 12.04 -29.43 -3.62
N VAL A 2 12.22 -28.44 -4.48
CA VAL A 2 13.32 -28.37 -5.46
C VAL A 2 14.34 -27.40 -4.90
N ILE A 3 15.46 -27.92 -4.43
CA ILE A 3 16.51 -27.16 -3.80
C ILE A 3 17.81 -27.40 -4.60
N PRO A 4 18.36 -26.40 -5.29
CA PRO A 4 19.62 -26.55 -6.01
C PRO A 4 20.79 -26.85 -5.05
N SER A 5 21.91 -27.31 -5.58
CA SER A 5 23.05 -27.83 -4.84
C SER A 5 23.77 -26.88 -3.87
N ALA A 6 23.27 -25.67 -3.60
CA ALA A 6 23.88 -24.73 -2.66
C ALA A 6 22.96 -23.65 -2.03
N PRO A 7 21.69 -23.86 -1.66
CA PRO A 7 21.02 -22.90 -0.81
C PRO A 7 21.48 -23.08 0.63
N GLN A 8 21.62 -21.97 1.35
CA GLN A 8 21.89 -22.02 2.78
C GLN A 8 20.55 -22.15 3.53
N VAL A 9 20.14 -23.39 3.81
CA VAL A 9 18.95 -23.70 4.62
C VAL A 9 19.42 -24.37 5.92
N PRO A 10 19.28 -23.73 7.08
CA PRO A 10 19.59 -24.33 8.37
C PRO A 10 18.74 -25.58 8.66
N ALA A 11 19.33 -26.53 9.39
CA ALA A 11 18.69 -27.81 9.72
C ALA A 11 17.40 -27.66 10.58
N ASN A 12 17.24 -26.55 11.28
CA ASN A 12 16.08 -26.23 12.12
C ASN A 12 14.97 -25.45 11.40
N CYS A 13 15.00 -25.38 10.06
CA CYS A 13 13.92 -24.83 9.25
C CYS A 13 12.93 -25.91 8.85
N SER A 14 11.64 -25.54 8.75
CA SER A 14 10.58 -26.39 8.21
C SER A 14 10.29 -25.99 6.77
N ILE A 15 10.48 -26.92 5.81
CA ILE A 15 10.24 -26.69 4.38
C ILE A 15 9.15 -27.64 3.89
N GLY A 16 8.02 -27.08 3.49
CA GLY A 16 6.85 -27.81 3.00
C GLY A 16 7.06 -28.47 1.64
N PRO A 17 6.08 -29.28 1.19
CA PRO A 17 6.14 -29.90 -0.13
C PRO A 17 6.06 -28.88 -1.25
N TYR A 18 6.71 -29.20 -2.37
CA TYR A 18 6.72 -28.39 -3.60
C TYR A 18 7.28 -26.96 -3.45
N VAL A 19 7.97 -26.65 -2.34
CA VAL A 19 8.72 -25.40 -2.20
C VAL A 19 9.87 -25.38 -3.20
N ILE A 20 10.06 -24.23 -3.86
CA ILE A 20 11.19 -23.98 -4.75
C ILE A 20 12.09 -22.96 -4.05
N VAL A 21 13.36 -23.32 -3.89
CA VAL A 21 14.40 -22.40 -3.39
C VAL A 21 15.45 -22.29 -4.48
N GLU A 22 15.61 -21.11 -5.06
CA GLU A 22 16.53 -20.91 -6.18
C GLU A 22 17.98 -20.67 -5.73
N ALA A 23 18.88 -20.64 -6.71
CA ALA A 23 20.31 -20.52 -6.45
C ALA A 23 20.67 -19.23 -5.71
N GLY A 24 21.56 -19.32 -4.73
CA GLY A 24 22.01 -18.19 -3.92
C GLY A 24 21.01 -17.68 -2.88
N ALA A 25 19.80 -18.23 -2.84
CA ALA A 25 18.83 -17.90 -1.81
C ALA A 25 19.33 -18.31 -0.40
N GLN A 26 18.99 -17.51 0.60
CA GLN A 26 19.35 -17.72 1.99
C GLN A 26 18.10 -17.73 2.88
N ILE A 27 17.99 -18.68 3.77
CA ILE A 27 16.88 -18.81 4.71
C ILE A 27 17.48 -18.78 6.11
N GLY A 28 16.95 -17.89 6.96
CA GLY A 28 17.35 -17.77 8.36
C GLY A 28 16.79 -18.91 9.22
N ALA A 29 17.45 -19.17 10.33
CA ALA A 29 17.12 -20.25 11.27
C ALA A 29 15.67 -20.14 11.78
N GLU A 30 15.08 -21.28 12.12
CA GLU A 30 13.73 -21.41 12.71
C GLU A 30 12.60 -20.86 11.84
N SER A 31 12.84 -20.72 10.53
CA SER A 31 11.80 -20.27 9.60
C SER A 31 10.97 -21.45 9.10
N GLU A 32 9.67 -21.19 8.91
CA GLU A 32 8.69 -22.15 8.38
C GLU A 32 8.24 -21.68 7.00
N ILE A 33 8.43 -22.52 5.99
CA ILE A 33 8.04 -22.23 4.61
C ILE A 33 7.04 -23.28 4.14
N HIS A 34 5.80 -22.88 3.94
CA HIS A 34 4.71 -23.78 3.60
C HIS A 34 4.70 -24.16 2.12
N ALA A 35 3.80 -25.10 1.77
CA ALA A 35 3.74 -25.70 0.44
C ALA A 35 3.64 -24.68 -0.70
N HIS A 36 4.30 -24.98 -1.83
CA HIS A 36 4.27 -24.21 -3.07
C HIS A 36 4.84 -22.78 -2.96
N ALA A 37 5.53 -22.43 -1.90
CA ALA A 37 6.25 -21.16 -1.83
C ALA A 37 7.46 -21.16 -2.78
N ILE A 38 7.79 -19.98 -3.31
CA ILE A 38 8.93 -19.76 -4.20
C ILE A 38 9.86 -18.72 -3.57
N ILE A 39 11.11 -19.07 -3.40
CA ILE A 39 12.19 -18.19 -2.96
C ILE A 39 13.17 -18.03 -4.12
N GLY A 40 13.15 -16.85 -4.71
CA GLY A 40 13.92 -16.49 -5.91
C GLY A 40 15.43 -16.43 -5.68
N ARG A 41 16.16 -16.24 -6.75
CA ARG A 41 17.64 -16.17 -6.73
C ARG A 41 18.12 -15.04 -5.83
N TRP A 42 19.12 -15.35 -4.99
CA TRP A 42 19.72 -14.40 -4.03
C TRP A 42 18.72 -13.72 -3.08
N ALA A 43 17.47 -14.16 -3.06
CA ALA A 43 16.52 -13.69 -2.05
C ALA A 43 16.98 -14.10 -0.64
N ARG A 44 16.73 -13.25 0.34
CA ARG A 44 17.11 -13.46 1.74
C ARG A 44 15.90 -13.43 2.64
N ILE A 45 15.69 -14.52 3.37
CA ILE A 45 14.64 -14.64 4.39
C ILE A 45 15.34 -14.63 5.75
N GLY A 46 14.95 -13.74 6.63
CA GLY A 46 15.45 -13.66 8.01
C GLY A 46 15.06 -14.87 8.86
N ALA A 47 15.52 -14.90 10.09
CA ALA A 47 15.19 -15.96 11.05
C ALA A 47 13.75 -15.85 11.54
N ARG A 48 13.15 -16.97 11.98
CA ARG A 48 11.82 -17.06 12.60
C ARG A 48 10.70 -16.47 11.72
N CYS A 49 10.84 -16.57 10.41
CA CYS A 49 9.82 -16.15 9.46
C CYS A 49 8.80 -17.27 9.21
N LEU A 50 7.53 -16.89 9.04
CA LEU A 50 6.46 -17.78 8.61
C LEU A 50 5.98 -17.37 7.22
N LEU A 51 6.28 -18.18 6.21
CA LEU A 51 5.81 -17.99 4.85
C LEU A 51 4.71 -19.02 4.57
N HIS A 52 3.48 -18.55 4.46
CA HIS A 52 2.33 -19.42 4.15
C HIS A 52 2.38 -19.96 2.71
N ALA A 53 1.43 -20.85 2.39
CA ALA A 53 1.37 -21.48 1.07
C ALA A 53 1.27 -20.47 -0.07
N HIS A 54 1.94 -20.77 -1.20
CA HIS A 54 1.97 -19.96 -2.42
C HIS A 54 2.58 -18.57 -2.28
N VAL A 55 3.30 -18.28 -1.20
CA VAL A 55 4.09 -17.04 -1.09
C VAL A 55 5.21 -17.05 -2.12
N GLN A 56 5.43 -15.91 -2.76
CA GLN A 56 6.53 -15.71 -3.70
C GLN A 56 7.41 -14.55 -3.21
N VAL A 57 8.66 -14.83 -2.96
CA VAL A 57 9.71 -13.81 -2.72
C VAL A 57 10.66 -13.89 -3.90
N LEU A 58 10.58 -12.91 -4.78
CA LEU A 58 11.32 -12.92 -6.04
C LEU A 58 12.78 -12.49 -5.87
N ASP A 59 13.55 -12.57 -6.97
CA ASP A 59 15.00 -12.40 -6.99
C ASP A 59 15.46 -11.13 -6.25
N ASP A 60 16.57 -11.25 -5.49
CA ASP A 60 17.25 -10.17 -4.75
C ASP A 60 16.41 -9.50 -3.62
N CYS A 61 15.18 -9.94 -3.37
CA CYS A 61 14.34 -9.38 -2.32
C CYS A 61 14.79 -9.84 -0.92
N ILE A 62 14.57 -8.98 0.06
CA ILE A 62 14.99 -9.21 1.44
C ILE A 62 13.77 -9.16 2.36
N VAL A 63 13.57 -10.20 3.14
CA VAL A 63 12.57 -10.29 4.22
C VAL A 63 13.32 -10.32 5.54
N GLY A 64 13.06 -9.35 6.41
CA GLY A 64 13.65 -9.26 7.75
C GLY A 64 13.23 -10.42 8.66
N GLU A 65 13.79 -10.48 9.84
CA GLU A 65 13.45 -11.50 10.85
C GLU A 65 12.02 -11.34 11.37
N ASP A 66 11.45 -12.39 11.95
CA ASP A 66 10.14 -12.40 12.62
C ASP A 66 8.96 -11.95 11.71
N CYS A 67 9.09 -12.10 10.40
CA CYS A 67 8.04 -11.71 9.45
C CYS A 67 7.03 -12.84 9.21
N VAL A 68 5.76 -12.45 8.99
CA VAL A 68 4.68 -13.34 8.58
C VAL A 68 4.17 -12.91 7.20
N LEU A 69 4.25 -13.81 6.21
CA LEU A 69 3.69 -13.60 4.89
C LEU A 69 2.52 -14.56 4.68
N HIS A 70 1.31 -14.02 4.55
CA HIS A 70 0.08 -14.79 4.39
C HIS A 70 -0.07 -15.40 2.98
N PRO A 71 -1.03 -16.32 2.73
CA PRO A 71 -1.11 -17.02 1.45
C PRO A 71 -1.20 -16.09 0.23
N ASN A 72 -0.52 -16.48 -0.87
CA ASN A 72 -0.49 -15.74 -2.14
C ASN A 72 0.12 -14.33 -2.08
N VAL A 73 0.89 -13.99 -1.08
CA VAL A 73 1.69 -12.76 -1.06
C VAL A 73 2.77 -12.84 -2.13
N VAL A 74 2.97 -11.76 -2.88
CA VAL A 74 4.03 -11.63 -3.88
C VAL A 74 4.93 -10.44 -3.53
N ILE A 75 6.21 -10.73 -3.30
CA ILE A 75 7.24 -9.73 -3.00
C ILE A 75 8.20 -9.63 -4.17
N GLY A 76 8.26 -8.46 -4.81
CA GLY A 76 9.27 -8.15 -5.84
C GLY A 76 8.83 -8.38 -7.27
N SER A 77 7.51 -8.41 -7.57
CA SER A 77 7.03 -8.30 -8.95
C SER A 77 7.47 -6.99 -9.61
N ASP A 78 7.52 -6.97 -10.94
CA ASP A 78 7.86 -5.75 -11.67
C ASP A 78 6.83 -4.63 -11.41
N GLY A 79 7.32 -3.44 -11.11
CA GLY A 79 6.50 -2.24 -11.04
C GLY A 79 5.88 -1.86 -12.38
N PHE A 80 4.82 -1.08 -12.36
CA PHE A 80 4.11 -0.55 -13.52
C PHE A 80 4.92 0.61 -14.12
N GLY A 81 5.96 0.28 -14.88
CA GLY A 81 6.85 1.24 -15.53
C GLY A 81 6.77 1.11 -17.04
N PHE A 82 6.19 2.12 -17.72
CA PHE A 82 6.07 2.18 -19.18
C PHE A 82 6.31 3.60 -19.68
N ALA A 83 7.08 3.73 -20.77
CA ALA A 83 7.33 5.00 -21.44
C ALA A 83 6.45 5.10 -22.69
N PRO A 84 5.65 6.19 -22.84
CA PRO A 84 4.88 6.41 -24.04
C PRO A 84 5.82 6.64 -25.22
N GLN A 85 5.42 6.13 -26.39
CA GLN A 85 6.14 6.28 -27.65
C GLN A 85 5.39 7.24 -28.57
N ALA A 86 6.03 7.68 -29.64
CA ALA A 86 5.44 8.63 -30.61
C ALA A 86 4.27 8.05 -31.42
N ASP A 87 4.13 6.73 -31.41
CA ASP A 87 3.06 5.98 -32.08
C ASP A 87 1.91 5.58 -31.14
N ASP A 88 1.78 6.25 -29.99
CA ASP A 88 0.79 5.97 -28.92
C ASP A 88 0.91 4.58 -28.30
N THR A 89 2.01 3.86 -28.52
CA THR A 89 2.31 2.61 -27.83
C THR A 89 3.12 2.84 -26.54
N TYR A 90 3.32 1.77 -25.76
CA TYR A 90 4.08 1.82 -24.50
C TYR A 90 5.27 0.86 -24.54
N ARG A 91 6.45 1.38 -24.22
CA ARG A 91 7.66 0.58 -24.05
C ARG A 91 7.88 0.32 -22.56
N LYS A 92 8.06 -0.97 -22.19
CA LYS A 92 8.36 -1.34 -20.81
C LYS A 92 9.70 -0.75 -20.35
N ILE A 93 9.70 -0.19 -19.14
CA ILE A 93 10.90 0.22 -18.41
C ILE A 93 11.33 -0.94 -17.51
N PRO A 94 12.54 -1.50 -17.66
CA PRO A 94 13.01 -2.56 -16.77
C PRO A 94 12.99 -2.13 -15.31
N GLN A 95 12.59 -3.05 -14.44
CA GLN A 95 12.57 -2.86 -13.00
C GLN A 95 13.71 -3.66 -12.39
N THR A 96 14.82 -3.00 -12.07
CA THR A 96 16.09 -3.63 -11.68
C THR A 96 16.40 -3.55 -10.19
N GLY A 97 15.55 -2.88 -9.43
CA GLY A 97 15.65 -2.80 -7.98
C GLY A 97 15.04 -4.03 -7.29
N ASN A 98 14.84 -3.92 -5.99
CA ASN A 98 14.29 -4.99 -5.17
C ASN A 98 13.26 -4.47 -4.15
N VAL A 99 12.81 -5.38 -3.25
CA VAL A 99 11.99 -5.05 -2.08
C VAL A 99 12.77 -5.41 -0.81
N ILE A 100 12.67 -4.57 0.20
CA ILE A 100 13.20 -4.82 1.53
C ILE A 100 12.07 -4.69 2.56
N LEU A 101 11.77 -5.79 3.24
CA LEU A 101 10.91 -5.81 4.42
C LEU A 101 11.77 -5.76 5.68
N GLY A 102 11.45 -4.85 6.57
CA GLY A 102 12.03 -4.76 7.91
C GLY A 102 11.58 -5.91 8.82
N ARG A 103 12.14 -5.96 10.01
CA ARG A 103 11.81 -6.98 11.02
C ARG A 103 10.34 -6.89 11.44
N GLY A 104 9.72 -8.05 11.73
CA GLY A 104 8.39 -8.14 12.32
C GLY A 104 7.26 -7.61 11.46
N CYS A 105 7.44 -7.51 10.13
CA CYS A 105 6.37 -7.19 9.22
C CYS A 105 5.36 -8.32 9.12
N GLU A 106 4.08 -7.99 8.95
CA GLU A 106 3.04 -8.95 8.64
C GLU A 106 2.28 -8.50 7.39
N ILE A 107 2.23 -9.38 6.39
CA ILE A 107 1.69 -9.05 5.06
C ILE A 107 0.52 -9.99 4.76
N GLY A 108 -0.67 -9.41 4.63
CA GLY A 108 -1.94 -10.11 4.42
C GLY A 108 -2.06 -10.79 3.06
N ALA A 109 -3.00 -11.73 2.99
CA ALA A 109 -3.17 -12.60 1.84
C ALA A 109 -3.44 -11.84 0.53
N GLY A 110 -2.78 -12.26 -0.55
CA GLY A 110 -2.93 -11.67 -1.88
C GLY A 110 -2.36 -10.24 -2.02
N THR A 111 -1.67 -9.73 -1.02
CA THR A 111 -0.96 -8.44 -1.10
C THR A 111 0.25 -8.57 -2.01
N THR A 112 0.47 -7.55 -2.86
CA THR A 112 1.58 -7.48 -3.80
C THR A 112 2.42 -6.25 -3.53
N ILE A 113 3.75 -6.43 -3.50
CA ILE A 113 4.73 -5.36 -3.28
C ILE A 113 5.72 -5.38 -4.44
N ASP A 114 5.64 -4.35 -5.29
CA ASP A 114 6.48 -4.26 -6.47
C ASP A 114 7.91 -3.85 -6.13
N ARG A 115 8.85 -4.40 -6.89
CA ARG A 115 10.25 -3.97 -6.82
C ARG A 115 10.42 -2.54 -7.30
N ALA A 116 11.42 -1.86 -6.79
CA ALA A 116 11.78 -0.55 -7.29
C ALA A 116 12.29 -0.60 -8.74
N THR A 117 12.12 0.48 -9.48
CA THR A 117 12.77 0.67 -10.77
C THR A 117 14.30 0.65 -10.59
N LEU A 118 14.80 1.42 -9.63
CA LEU A 118 16.18 1.46 -9.15
C LEU A 118 16.15 1.59 -7.61
N GLY A 119 17.10 0.95 -6.93
CA GLY A 119 17.14 0.93 -5.46
C GLY A 119 16.15 -0.06 -4.87
N SER A 120 15.36 0.35 -3.87
CA SER A 120 14.48 -0.57 -3.14
C SER A 120 13.12 0.06 -2.82
N THR A 121 12.05 -0.71 -2.97
CA THR A 121 10.78 -0.48 -2.28
C THR A 121 10.97 -0.94 -0.83
N ARG A 122 10.61 -0.11 0.15
CA ARG A 122 10.95 -0.34 1.56
C ARG A 122 9.71 -0.40 2.44
N ILE A 123 9.58 -1.47 3.19
CA ILE A 123 8.58 -1.64 4.22
C ILE A 123 9.35 -1.77 5.53
N GLU A 124 9.27 -0.77 6.38
CA GLU A 124 10.08 -0.67 7.59
C GLU A 124 9.55 -1.59 8.71
N GLU A 125 10.29 -1.65 9.83
CA GLU A 125 10.03 -2.53 10.96
C GLU A 125 8.59 -2.43 11.49
N GLY A 126 7.97 -3.57 11.79
CA GLY A 126 6.67 -3.67 12.48
C GLY A 126 5.46 -3.25 11.66
N VAL A 127 5.62 -2.97 10.36
CA VAL A 127 4.50 -2.63 9.46
C VAL A 127 3.53 -3.80 9.34
N LYS A 128 2.23 -3.50 9.33
CA LYS A 128 1.14 -4.47 9.12
C LYS A 128 0.34 -4.06 7.91
N LEU A 129 0.34 -4.89 6.88
CA LEU A 129 -0.49 -4.75 5.69
C LEU A 129 -1.55 -5.84 5.71
N ASP A 130 -2.80 -5.46 5.57
CA ASP A 130 -3.92 -6.39 5.47
C ASP A 130 -4.01 -6.99 4.04
N ASN A 131 -5.08 -7.66 3.72
CA ASN A 131 -5.24 -8.44 2.51
C ASN A 131 -5.44 -7.55 1.26
N LEU A 132 -5.00 -8.05 0.09
CA LEU A 132 -5.27 -7.44 -1.22
C LEU A 132 -4.77 -5.98 -1.34
N ILE A 133 -3.66 -5.66 -0.74
CA ILE A 133 -3.02 -4.34 -0.87
C ILE A 133 -2.04 -4.36 -2.04
N GLN A 134 -2.05 -3.29 -2.84
CA GLN A 134 -1.03 -3.03 -3.86
C GLN A 134 -0.07 -1.96 -3.37
N VAL A 135 1.20 -2.31 -3.22
CA VAL A 135 2.30 -1.38 -2.98
C VAL A 135 3.14 -1.29 -4.24
N ALA A 136 3.12 -0.13 -4.90
CA ALA A 136 3.85 0.06 -6.14
C ALA A 136 5.35 0.31 -5.92
N HIS A 137 6.09 0.38 -7.03
CA HIS A 137 7.54 0.54 -7.04
C HIS A 137 8.04 1.78 -6.30
N ASN A 138 9.19 1.70 -5.66
CA ASN A 138 9.84 2.82 -4.96
C ASN A 138 9.02 3.43 -3.81
N VAL A 139 8.00 2.76 -3.32
CA VAL A 139 7.26 3.17 -2.12
C VAL A 139 8.11 2.92 -0.88
N ALA A 140 8.01 3.83 0.09
CA ALA A 140 8.56 3.66 1.43
C ALA A 140 7.43 3.75 2.46
N ILE A 141 7.32 2.76 3.36
CA ILE A 141 6.34 2.74 4.45
C ILE A 141 7.10 2.71 5.77
N GLY A 142 6.91 3.74 6.59
CA GLY A 142 7.58 3.93 7.88
C GLY A 142 7.12 2.94 8.95
N LYS A 143 7.93 2.83 10.00
CA LYS A 143 7.77 1.85 11.08
C LYS A 143 6.39 1.88 11.72
N HIS A 144 5.91 0.69 12.08
CA HIS A 144 4.66 0.48 12.83
C HIS A 144 3.41 1.09 12.16
N THR A 145 3.47 1.37 10.88
CA THR A 145 2.31 1.78 10.10
C THR A 145 1.41 0.58 9.81
N VAL A 146 0.09 0.78 9.93
CA VAL A 146 -0.93 -0.24 9.66
C VAL A 146 -1.82 0.21 8.52
N ILE A 147 -2.07 -0.69 7.57
CA ILE A 147 -2.88 -0.41 6.37
C ILE A 147 -3.91 -1.52 6.22
N ALA A 148 -5.19 -1.14 6.23
CA ALA A 148 -6.29 -2.08 6.07
C ALA A 148 -6.49 -2.50 4.61
N ALA A 149 -7.30 -3.52 4.39
CA ALA A 149 -7.43 -4.23 3.13
C ALA A 149 -7.82 -3.38 1.91
N GLN A 150 -7.40 -3.85 0.73
CA GLN A 150 -7.75 -3.29 -0.58
C GLN A 150 -7.25 -1.87 -0.82
N CYS A 151 -6.20 -1.45 -0.15
CA CYS A 151 -5.54 -0.17 -0.40
C CYS A 151 -4.60 -0.25 -1.61
N GLY A 152 -4.49 0.88 -2.34
CA GLY A 152 -3.53 1.06 -3.42
C GLY A 152 -2.60 2.23 -3.12
N ILE A 153 -1.29 1.98 -3.10
CA ILE A 153 -0.26 3.00 -2.92
C ILE A 153 0.53 3.11 -4.22
N ALA A 154 0.39 4.23 -4.90
CA ALA A 154 1.07 4.47 -6.18
C ALA A 154 2.57 4.78 -5.99
N GLY A 155 3.33 4.60 -7.07
CA GLY A 155 4.80 4.61 -7.05
C GLY A 155 5.44 5.85 -6.47
N SER A 156 6.61 5.68 -5.88
CA SER A 156 7.45 6.75 -5.31
C SER A 156 6.79 7.54 -4.18
N THR A 157 5.76 7.00 -3.55
CA THR A 157 5.10 7.59 -2.37
C THR A 157 5.84 7.19 -1.10
N SER A 158 5.98 8.14 -0.16
CA SER A 158 6.55 7.92 1.16
C SER A 158 5.48 8.10 2.23
N ILE A 159 5.25 7.07 3.03
CA ILE A 159 4.34 7.07 4.18
C ILE A 159 5.19 7.05 5.45
N GLY A 160 4.89 7.94 6.37
CA GLY A 160 5.59 8.07 7.64
C GLY A 160 5.37 6.90 8.60
N GLU A 161 5.87 7.04 9.80
CA GLU A 161 5.74 6.06 10.87
C GLU A 161 4.38 6.14 11.57
N ARG A 162 3.91 5.04 12.16
CA ARG A 162 2.70 4.97 13.00
C ARG A 162 1.43 5.50 12.32
N CYS A 163 1.39 5.51 11.00
CA CYS A 163 0.19 5.86 10.26
C CYS A 163 -0.88 4.77 10.38
N MET A 164 -2.15 5.18 10.30
CA MET A 164 -3.31 4.28 10.30
C MET A 164 -4.14 4.54 9.04
N ILE A 165 -4.13 3.62 8.10
CA ILE A 165 -4.80 3.78 6.80
C ILE A 165 -5.97 2.80 6.73
N GLY A 166 -7.18 3.34 6.60
CA GLY A 166 -8.42 2.57 6.48
C GLY A 166 -8.52 1.81 5.15
N GLY A 167 -9.44 0.85 5.09
CA GLY A 167 -9.60 0.01 3.89
C GLY A 167 -10.03 0.80 2.64
N GLN A 168 -9.63 0.29 1.48
CA GLN A 168 -9.97 0.86 0.17
C GLN A 168 -9.48 2.31 -0.04
N VAL A 169 -8.41 2.70 0.63
CA VAL A 169 -7.76 4.00 0.41
C VAL A 169 -6.87 3.92 -0.83
N GLY A 170 -7.00 4.93 -1.70
CA GLY A 170 -6.11 5.16 -2.83
C GLY A 170 -5.16 6.32 -2.55
N ILE A 171 -3.86 6.13 -2.74
CA ILE A 171 -2.84 7.18 -2.56
C ILE A 171 -2.14 7.39 -3.91
N ALA A 172 -2.21 8.61 -4.43
CA ALA A 172 -1.54 8.97 -5.68
C ALA A 172 -0.01 8.93 -5.55
N GLY A 173 0.67 8.84 -6.69
CA GLY A 173 2.13 8.73 -6.75
C GLY A 173 2.88 9.98 -6.30
N HIS A 174 4.14 9.79 -5.90
CA HIS A 174 5.08 10.84 -5.53
C HIS A 174 4.64 11.73 -4.35
N LEU A 175 3.79 11.22 -3.47
CA LEU A 175 3.30 11.94 -2.30
C LEU A 175 4.15 11.64 -1.05
N LYS A 176 4.07 12.56 -0.09
CA LYS A 176 4.63 12.40 1.26
C LYS A 176 3.50 12.46 2.28
N ILE A 177 3.39 11.44 3.11
CA ILE A 177 2.45 11.35 4.22
C ILE A 177 3.28 11.42 5.51
N ALA A 178 3.02 12.41 6.36
CA ALA A 178 3.74 12.60 7.62
C ALA A 178 3.43 11.49 8.63
N ASP A 179 4.21 11.45 9.72
CA ASP A 179 4.06 10.48 10.79
C ASP A 179 2.70 10.60 11.51
N GLY A 180 2.18 9.48 12.00
CA GLY A 180 0.96 9.42 12.80
C GLY A 180 -0.34 9.74 12.05
N VAL A 181 -0.29 10.00 10.74
CA VAL A 181 -1.47 10.37 9.94
C VAL A 181 -2.49 9.24 9.94
N LYS A 182 -3.77 9.60 10.10
CA LYS A 182 -4.90 8.68 10.03
C LYS A 182 -5.76 8.99 8.82
N ILE A 183 -6.04 7.98 8.01
CA ILE A 183 -6.84 8.13 6.79
C ILE A 183 -8.07 7.22 6.92
N ALA A 184 -9.27 7.83 6.87
CA ALA A 184 -10.51 7.08 6.92
C ALA A 184 -10.70 6.21 5.66
N ALA A 185 -11.44 5.12 5.80
CA ALA A 185 -11.71 4.20 4.70
C ALA A 185 -12.33 4.90 3.46
N GLN A 186 -12.06 4.34 2.27
CA GLN A 186 -12.55 4.83 0.98
C GLN A 186 -12.14 6.27 0.65
N SER A 187 -11.01 6.72 1.20
CA SER A 187 -10.47 8.05 0.91
C SER A 187 -9.51 8.02 -0.28
N GLY A 188 -9.51 9.10 -1.07
CA GLY A 188 -8.58 9.32 -2.18
C GLY A 188 -7.59 10.43 -1.85
N ILE A 189 -6.31 10.09 -1.68
CA ILE A 189 -5.26 11.04 -1.36
C ILE A 189 -4.59 11.50 -2.65
N SER A 190 -4.80 12.76 -3.01
CA SER A 190 -4.27 13.39 -4.22
C SER A 190 -3.18 14.44 -3.95
N ALA A 191 -2.87 14.71 -2.69
CA ALA A 191 -1.86 15.68 -2.27
C ALA A 191 -1.11 15.20 -1.03
N SER A 192 0.13 15.65 -0.84
CA SER A 192 0.94 15.31 0.34
C SER A 192 0.31 15.83 1.63
N ILE A 193 0.41 15.04 2.69
CA ILE A 193 -0.05 15.37 4.04
C ILE A 193 1.18 15.62 4.88
N THR A 194 1.52 16.90 5.11
CA THR A 194 2.75 17.29 5.80
C THR A 194 2.58 17.51 7.30
N LYS A 195 1.33 17.56 7.76
CA LYS A 195 1.00 17.73 9.19
C LYS A 195 0.93 16.37 9.86
N GLU A 196 1.77 16.14 10.85
CA GLU A 196 1.75 14.95 11.70
C GLU A 196 0.42 14.80 12.43
N ASP A 197 0.06 13.56 12.75
CA ASP A 197 -1.15 13.16 13.47
C ASP A 197 -2.47 13.68 12.85
N ALA A 198 -2.43 14.16 11.61
CA ALA A 198 -3.61 14.66 10.92
C ALA A 198 -4.59 13.53 10.59
N ILE A 199 -5.89 13.85 10.61
CA ILE A 199 -6.96 12.91 10.23
C ILE A 199 -7.62 13.41 8.95
N TRP A 200 -7.64 12.55 7.93
CA TRP A 200 -8.15 12.86 6.59
C TRP A 200 -9.27 11.91 6.19
N GLN A 201 -10.23 12.43 5.41
CA GLN A 201 -11.38 11.66 4.91
C GLN A 201 -11.87 12.20 3.57
N GLY A 202 -12.44 11.34 2.75
CA GLY A 202 -13.18 11.69 1.55
C GLY A 202 -12.42 11.49 0.24
N THR A 203 -13.09 11.80 -0.87
CA THR A 203 -12.51 11.72 -2.22
C THR A 203 -12.95 12.97 -3.01
N PRO A 204 -12.02 13.91 -3.30
CA PRO A 204 -10.65 13.95 -2.77
C PRO A 204 -10.63 14.08 -1.26
N ALA A 205 -9.62 13.53 -0.60
CA ALA A 205 -9.54 13.57 0.85
C ALA A 205 -9.20 14.98 1.36
N ALA A 206 -9.86 15.35 2.45
CA ALA A 206 -9.66 16.60 3.15
C ALA A 206 -9.51 16.34 4.67
N PRO A 207 -9.00 17.31 5.46
CA PRO A 207 -9.05 17.21 6.91
C PRO A 207 -10.46 16.87 7.39
N ILE A 208 -10.59 15.91 8.31
CA ILE A 208 -11.88 15.32 8.67
C ILE A 208 -12.93 16.36 9.11
N LYS A 209 -12.50 17.39 9.84
CA LYS A 209 -13.42 18.47 10.27
C LYS A 209 -13.98 19.25 9.09
N ASP A 210 -13.18 19.49 8.07
CA ASP A 210 -13.61 20.24 6.88
C ASP A 210 -14.50 19.37 6.00
N PHE A 211 -14.15 18.11 5.81
CA PHE A 211 -15.00 17.14 5.12
C PHE A 211 -16.38 17.02 5.78
N GLN A 212 -16.42 16.88 7.11
CA GLN A 212 -17.69 16.81 7.85
C GLN A 212 -18.53 18.07 7.70
N LYS A 213 -17.93 19.27 7.74
CA LYS A 213 -18.62 20.53 7.48
C LYS A 213 -19.20 20.58 6.06
N GLN A 214 -18.43 20.15 5.06
CA GLN A 214 -18.90 20.07 3.67
C GLN A 214 -20.09 19.11 3.56
N GLN A 215 -20.00 17.92 4.15
CA GLN A 215 -21.12 16.95 4.14
C GLN A 215 -22.39 17.50 4.82
N LEU A 216 -22.23 18.22 5.92
CA LEU A 216 -23.37 18.87 6.60
C LEU A 216 -23.97 19.99 5.73
N ALA A 217 -23.16 20.78 5.04
CA ALA A 217 -23.63 21.81 4.13
C ALA A 217 -24.39 21.19 2.95
N VAL A 218 -23.86 20.14 2.33
CA VAL A 218 -24.56 19.41 1.24
C VAL A 218 -25.89 18.84 1.70
N ARG A 219 -25.93 18.20 2.89
CA ARG A 219 -27.19 17.68 3.48
C ARG A 219 -28.22 18.77 3.75
N LYS A 220 -27.79 19.97 4.13
CA LYS A 220 -28.69 21.11 4.32
C LYS A 220 -29.23 21.62 2.98
N LEU A 221 -28.39 21.67 1.94
CA LEU A 221 -28.81 22.07 0.59
C LEU A 221 -29.84 21.12 -0.03
N THR A 222 -29.71 19.80 0.24
CA THR A 222 -30.67 18.78 -0.28
C THR A 222 -32.00 18.75 0.49
N ARG A 223 -32.06 19.34 1.68
CA ARG A 223 -33.35 19.58 2.37
C ARG A 223 -34.01 20.81 1.74
N SER A 224 -35.19 20.63 1.19
CA SER A 224 -36.01 21.59 0.43
C SER A 224 -36.21 22.99 1.06
N GLU A 225 -35.66 23.20 2.22
CA GLU A 225 -35.76 24.44 2.99
C GLU A 225 -35.03 25.64 2.37
N TRP A 226 -33.83 25.39 1.78
CA TRP A 226 -33.07 26.43 1.11
C TRP A 226 -33.66 26.82 -0.24
N LEU A 227 -34.18 25.88 -1.01
CA LEU A 227 -34.87 26.15 -2.27
C LEU A 227 -36.09 27.00 -2.01
N ARG A 228 -36.94 26.63 -1.03
CA ARG A 228 -38.10 27.44 -0.63
C ARG A 228 -37.72 28.85 -0.14
N ARG A 229 -36.56 28.97 0.54
CA ARG A 229 -36.10 30.30 1.00
C ARG A 229 -35.62 31.16 -0.15
N ILE A 230 -34.94 30.58 -1.12
CA ILE A 230 -34.49 31.28 -2.35
C ILE A 230 -35.71 31.72 -3.15
N GLU A 231 -36.69 30.84 -3.40
CA GLU A 231 -37.91 31.15 -4.10
C GLU A 231 -38.70 32.29 -3.38
N SER A 232 -38.78 32.24 -2.08
CA SER A 232 -39.43 33.32 -1.25
C SER A 232 -38.69 34.65 -1.40
N LEU A 233 -37.36 34.66 -1.41
CA LEU A 233 -36.57 35.86 -1.53
C LEU A 233 -36.66 36.45 -2.99
N GLU A 234 -36.72 35.60 -3.98
CA GLU A 234 -36.92 36.00 -5.39
C GLU A 234 -38.30 36.66 -5.58
N LEU A 235 -39.37 36.09 -4.98
CA LEU A 235 -40.68 36.68 -5.00
C LEU A 235 -40.74 38.06 -4.32
N GLN A 236 -40.06 38.19 -3.16
CA GLN A 236 -39.96 39.46 -2.46
C GLN A 236 -39.17 40.50 -3.25
N LEU A 237 -38.09 40.10 -3.92
CA LEU A 237 -37.29 40.99 -4.74
C LEU A 237 -38.08 41.50 -5.97
N ASN A 238 -38.82 40.61 -6.60
CA ASN A 238 -39.65 40.99 -7.78
C ASN A 238 -40.78 41.92 -7.36
N ALA A 239 -41.45 41.67 -6.22
CA ALA A 239 -42.46 42.57 -5.69
C ALA A 239 -41.95 43.99 -5.37
N LEU A 240 -40.68 44.08 -4.90
CA LEU A 240 -40.02 45.37 -4.66
C LEU A 240 -39.65 46.11 -5.93
N LYS A 241 -39.29 45.39 -7.02
CA LYS A 241 -38.98 45.95 -8.31
C LYS A 241 -40.22 46.51 -9.02
N ASP A 242 -41.39 45.87 -8.79
CA ASP A 242 -42.67 46.29 -9.38
C ASP A 242 -43.27 47.54 -8.68
N GLN A 243 -42.72 47.90 -7.53
CA GLN A 243 -43.11 49.09 -6.72
C GLN A 243 -42.18 50.31 -6.96
N ALA A 244 -41.10 50.16 -7.71
CA ALA A 244 -40.14 51.19 -8.00
C ALA A 244 -40.28 51.73 -9.46
#